data_2838c67549d4f8faea1019cfc61bbaf4
#
_entry.id   2838c67549d4f8faea1019cfc61bbaf4
#
_cell.length_a   1.000
_cell.length_b   1.000
_cell.length_c   1.000
_cell.angle_alpha   90.00
_cell.angle_beta   90.00
_cell.angle_gamma   90.00
#
_symmetry.space_group_name_H-M   'P 1'
#
loop_
_entity.id
_entity.type
_entity.pdbx_description
1 polymer ?
#
loop_
_entity_poly.entity_id
_entity_poly.type
_entity_poly.pdbx_seq_one_letter_code
_entity_poly.pdbx_strand_id
1 'polypeptide(L)'
;MDRDVPVKSLKKALEILTTLLFDDPEENGFALHTLAELHNMPRNSVHNLLKTMAACGYVEKNIHARYTYGPVCRKMIYHNYRRDADFREELIRIMKETGARLGVVTVYAVLHNYRWIPMMRISPRKIYPIDSEVLGPARLYETATGRVLYSCSTPTERSRILECNGHPERIWADHEAEMQKIRRRKFVFVQRIWDGVDTGLKTFAVPVFRGDGKLEGTLGCYFPGKQQPEVTPMFQTKVRRILLTAADRIANLWENSAEGN
;
A
#
# COMPACT_ATOMS: atom_id res chain seq x y z
N MET A 1 -11.73 2.76 -25.33
CA MET A 1 -11.09 3.28 -26.56
C MET A 1 -9.64 2.79 -26.56
N ASP A 2 -9.35 1.81 -27.39
CA ASP A 2 -7.97 1.31 -27.57
C ASP A 2 -7.25 2.38 -28.40
N ARG A 3 -6.47 3.24 -27.73
CA ARG A 3 -5.64 4.23 -28.44
C ARG A 3 -4.60 3.45 -29.23
N ASP A 4 -4.57 3.65 -30.53
CA ASP A 4 -3.55 3.07 -31.40
C ASP A 4 -2.18 3.52 -30.93
N VAL A 5 -1.40 2.55 -30.42
CA VAL A 5 -0.09 2.82 -29.82
C VAL A 5 0.97 2.40 -30.82
N PRO A 6 1.85 3.36 -31.27
CA PRO A 6 2.84 3.09 -32.30
C PRO A 6 3.76 1.90 -32.02
N VAL A 7 4.15 1.69 -30.74
CA VAL A 7 5.08 0.63 -30.32
C VAL A 7 4.42 -0.32 -29.35
N LYS A 8 3.78 -1.35 -29.87
CA LYS A 8 3.02 -2.34 -29.06
C LYS A 8 3.89 -3.08 -28.03
N SER A 9 5.14 -3.37 -28.34
CA SER A 9 6.06 -4.03 -27.39
C SER A 9 6.41 -3.14 -26.21
N LEU A 10 6.58 -1.84 -26.42
CA LEU A 10 6.80 -0.89 -25.34
C LEU A 10 5.56 -0.77 -24.43
N LYS A 11 4.35 -0.68 -25.03
CA LYS A 11 3.10 -0.70 -24.25
C LYS A 11 3.07 -1.92 -23.33
N LYS A 12 3.30 -3.11 -23.86
CA LYS A 12 3.30 -4.36 -23.08
C LYS A 12 4.36 -4.39 -21.98
N ALA A 13 5.56 -3.87 -22.25
CA ALA A 13 6.61 -3.75 -21.23
C ALA A 13 6.19 -2.82 -20.09
N LEU A 14 5.58 -1.68 -20.41
CA LEU A 14 5.08 -0.72 -19.40
C LEU A 14 3.89 -1.28 -18.62
N GLU A 15 2.99 -2.04 -19.24
CA GLU A 15 1.90 -2.75 -18.55
C GLU A 15 2.45 -3.75 -17.52
N ILE A 16 3.45 -4.57 -17.90
CA ILE A 16 4.13 -5.48 -16.96
C ILE A 16 4.79 -4.69 -15.83
N LEU A 17 5.49 -3.60 -16.13
CA LEU A 17 6.13 -2.77 -15.12
C LEU A 17 5.09 -2.17 -14.15
N THR A 18 3.95 -1.75 -14.67
CA THR A 18 2.83 -1.24 -13.87
C THR A 18 2.33 -2.30 -12.89
N THR A 19 2.16 -3.54 -13.36
CA THR A 19 1.79 -4.68 -12.50
C THR A 19 2.83 -4.91 -11.39
N LEU A 20 4.12 -4.90 -11.74
CA LEU A 20 5.18 -5.06 -10.74
C LEU A 20 5.22 -3.94 -9.71
N LEU A 21 4.84 -2.71 -10.09
CA LEU A 21 4.85 -1.55 -9.20
C LEU A 21 3.60 -1.44 -8.33
N PHE A 22 2.42 -1.79 -8.86
CA PHE A 22 1.16 -1.45 -8.23
C PHE A 22 0.33 -2.66 -7.77
N ASP A 23 0.53 -3.82 -8.39
CA ASP A 23 -0.21 -5.03 -8.03
C ASP A 23 0.59 -5.96 -7.12
N ASP A 24 1.83 -5.57 -6.76
CA ASP A 24 2.70 -6.26 -5.79
C ASP A 24 3.09 -5.30 -4.62
N PRO A 25 2.14 -4.90 -3.80
CA PRO A 25 2.39 -3.92 -2.72
C PRO A 25 3.35 -4.43 -1.65
N GLU A 26 3.63 -5.72 -1.64
CA GLU A 26 4.50 -6.37 -0.67
C GLU A 26 5.88 -6.73 -1.23
N GLU A 27 6.11 -6.38 -2.50
CA GLU A 27 7.36 -6.66 -3.21
C GLU A 27 7.74 -8.16 -3.21
N ASN A 28 6.74 -9.05 -3.16
CA ASN A 28 6.95 -10.49 -3.20
C ASN A 28 7.41 -10.98 -4.57
N GLY A 29 7.17 -10.18 -5.58
CA GLY A 29 7.47 -10.47 -6.97
C GLY A 29 6.52 -11.49 -7.60
N PHE A 30 6.51 -11.49 -8.91
CA PHE A 30 5.72 -12.41 -9.72
C PHE A 30 6.59 -13.45 -10.40
N ALA A 31 6.10 -14.69 -10.48
CA ALA A 31 6.70 -15.69 -11.34
C ALA A 31 6.44 -15.36 -12.82
N LEU A 32 7.31 -15.83 -13.72
CA LEU A 32 7.18 -15.59 -15.15
C LEU A 32 5.83 -16.05 -15.71
N HIS A 33 5.36 -17.24 -15.29
CA HIS A 33 4.09 -17.78 -15.76
C HIS A 33 2.90 -16.93 -15.33
N THR A 34 2.92 -16.43 -14.09
CA THR A 34 1.87 -15.56 -13.56
C THR A 34 1.76 -14.25 -14.37
N LEU A 35 2.90 -13.61 -14.70
CA LEU A 35 2.91 -12.42 -15.54
C LEU A 35 2.41 -12.72 -16.96
N ALA A 36 2.76 -13.90 -17.52
CA ALA A 36 2.29 -14.30 -18.82
C ALA A 36 0.77 -14.49 -18.87
N GLU A 37 0.19 -15.07 -17.83
CA GLU A 37 -1.25 -15.25 -17.66
C GLU A 37 -1.98 -13.92 -17.45
N LEU A 38 -1.50 -13.08 -16.52
CA LEU A 38 -2.10 -11.79 -16.23
C LEU A 38 -2.17 -10.85 -17.45
N HIS A 39 -1.15 -10.89 -18.30
CA HIS A 39 -1.07 -10.05 -19.49
C HIS A 39 -1.51 -10.74 -20.78
N ASN A 40 -2.02 -11.97 -20.69
CA ASN A 40 -2.41 -12.79 -21.84
C ASN A 40 -1.33 -12.80 -22.94
N MET A 41 -0.10 -13.16 -22.56
CA MET A 41 1.07 -13.14 -23.44
C MET A 41 1.81 -14.48 -23.42
N PRO A 42 2.46 -14.88 -24.56
CA PRO A 42 3.36 -16.03 -24.58
C PRO A 42 4.51 -15.84 -23.58
N ARG A 43 4.85 -16.90 -22.83
CA ARG A 43 5.95 -16.87 -21.81
C ARG A 43 7.28 -16.36 -22.37
N ASN A 44 7.64 -16.74 -23.60
CA ASN A 44 8.87 -16.29 -24.27
C ASN A 44 8.86 -14.77 -24.51
N SER A 45 7.71 -14.22 -24.89
CA SER A 45 7.58 -12.77 -25.10
C SER A 45 7.75 -12.02 -23.79
N VAL A 46 7.08 -12.46 -22.72
CA VAL A 46 7.22 -11.86 -21.38
C VAL A 46 8.66 -11.99 -20.88
N HIS A 47 9.29 -13.16 -21.06
CA HIS A 47 10.68 -13.37 -20.68
C HIS A 47 11.64 -12.37 -21.36
N ASN A 48 11.48 -12.14 -22.67
CA ASN A 48 12.32 -11.21 -23.42
C ASN A 48 12.12 -9.76 -22.96
N LEU A 49 10.87 -9.34 -22.68
CA LEU A 49 10.58 -8.02 -22.13
C LEU A 49 11.22 -7.85 -20.75
N LEU A 50 11.03 -8.82 -19.86
CA LEU A 50 11.61 -8.81 -18.51
C LEU A 50 13.14 -8.78 -18.54
N LYS A 51 13.76 -9.55 -19.45
CA LYS A 51 15.22 -9.55 -19.65
C LYS A 51 15.72 -8.18 -20.08
N THR A 52 15.04 -7.53 -21.00
CA THR A 52 15.39 -6.16 -21.45
C THR A 52 15.20 -5.15 -20.32
N MET A 53 14.07 -5.21 -19.62
CA MET A 53 13.81 -4.30 -18.49
C MET A 53 14.80 -4.50 -17.33
N ALA A 54 15.23 -5.75 -17.10
CA ALA A 54 16.26 -6.05 -16.11
C ALA A 54 17.62 -5.50 -16.51
N ALA A 55 18.02 -5.63 -17.76
CA ALA A 55 19.24 -5.03 -18.28
C ALA A 55 19.25 -3.49 -18.16
N CYS A 56 18.09 -2.85 -18.25
CA CYS A 56 17.90 -1.43 -18.03
C CYS A 56 17.71 -1.04 -16.54
N GLY A 57 17.65 -2.00 -15.62
CA GLY A 57 17.50 -1.76 -14.19
C GLY A 57 16.06 -1.42 -13.72
N TYR A 58 15.06 -1.55 -14.59
CA TYR A 58 13.65 -1.30 -14.25
C TYR A 58 12.99 -2.50 -13.56
N VAL A 59 13.53 -3.70 -13.77
CA VAL A 59 13.07 -4.95 -13.16
C VAL A 59 14.26 -5.67 -12.56
N GLU A 60 14.05 -6.43 -11.51
CA GLU A 60 15.03 -7.35 -10.96
C GLU A 60 14.35 -8.65 -10.50
N LYS A 61 15.14 -9.64 -10.14
CA LYS A 61 14.65 -10.83 -9.44
C LYS A 61 14.98 -10.71 -7.97
N ASN A 62 13.99 -11.02 -7.14
CA ASN A 62 14.21 -11.16 -5.70
C ASN A 62 14.90 -12.50 -5.36
N ILE A 63 15.16 -12.73 -4.08
CA ILE A 63 15.81 -13.96 -3.58
C ILE A 63 15.04 -15.26 -3.89
N HIS A 64 13.74 -15.15 -4.21
CA HIS A 64 12.89 -16.27 -4.60
C HIS A 64 12.78 -16.44 -6.12
N ALA A 65 13.71 -15.82 -6.87
CA ALA A 65 13.74 -15.81 -8.34
C ALA A 65 12.45 -15.26 -9.00
N ARG A 66 11.66 -14.48 -8.26
CA ARG A 66 10.47 -13.78 -8.76
C ARG A 66 10.83 -12.39 -9.26
N TYR A 67 10.13 -11.90 -10.27
CA TYR A 67 10.34 -10.58 -10.83
C TYR A 67 9.65 -9.50 -9.99
N THR A 68 10.38 -8.45 -9.67
CA THR A 68 9.90 -7.23 -8.98
C THR A 68 10.46 -6.00 -9.68
N TYR A 69 9.95 -4.82 -9.33
CA TYR A 69 10.51 -3.60 -9.90
C TYR A 69 11.95 -3.36 -9.41
N GLY A 70 12.77 -2.85 -10.29
CA GLY A 70 14.21 -2.73 -10.12
C GLY A 70 14.67 -1.39 -9.51
N PRO A 71 16.00 -1.22 -9.36
CA PRO A 71 16.61 -0.06 -8.70
C PRO A 71 16.31 1.28 -9.38
N VAL A 72 16.05 1.31 -10.69
CA VAL A 72 15.67 2.55 -11.39
C VAL A 72 14.32 3.04 -10.90
N CYS A 73 13.34 2.13 -10.79
CA CYS A 73 12.01 2.48 -10.27
C CYS A 73 12.10 2.94 -8.80
N ARG A 74 12.88 2.24 -7.99
CA ARG A 74 13.11 2.67 -6.59
C ARG A 74 13.70 4.08 -6.53
N LYS A 75 14.70 4.38 -7.37
CA LYS A 75 15.29 5.72 -7.43
C LYS A 75 14.26 6.78 -7.86
N MET A 76 13.38 6.49 -8.81
CA MET A 76 12.32 7.41 -9.23
C MET A 76 11.33 7.69 -8.11
N ILE A 77 10.88 6.65 -7.42
CA ILE A 77 10.03 6.75 -6.24
C ILE A 77 10.74 7.57 -5.15
N TYR A 78 12.00 7.26 -4.88
CA TYR A 78 12.82 7.97 -3.90
C TYR A 78 13.10 9.42 -4.29
N HIS A 79 13.28 9.74 -5.56
CA HIS A 79 13.60 11.10 -6.00
C HIS A 79 12.45 12.08 -5.76
N ASN A 80 11.22 11.62 -5.94
CA ASN A 80 10.03 12.41 -5.60
C ASN A 80 9.83 12.60 -4.08
N TYR A 81 10.39 11.68 -3.27
CA TYR A 81 10.38 11.75 -1.80
C TYR A 81 11.60 12.48 -1.20
N ARG A 82 12.67 12.65 -1.98
CA ARG A 82 13.93 13.25 -1.53
C ARG A 82 13.88 14.77 -1.39
N ARG A 83 12.77 15.40 -1.72
CA ARG A 83 12.64 16.84 -1.50
C ARG A 83 12.71 17.22 -0.03
N ASP A 84 12.51 16.23 0.86
CA ASP A 84 12.63 16.45 2.30
C ASP A 84 13.23 15.22 2.99
N ALA A 85 14.57 15.20 3.11
CA ALA A 85 15.29 14.14 3.82
C ALA A 85 14.85 14.08 5.30
N ASP A 86 14.61 15.24 5.89
CA ASP A 86 14.22 15.38 7.31
C ASP A 86 12.81 14.81 7.54
N PHE A 87 11.88 15.07 6.61
CA PHE A 87 10.55 14.47 6.63
C PHE A 87 10.61 12.95 6.67
N ARG A 88 11.44 12.38 5.78
CA ARG A 88 11.54 10.92 5.68
C ARG A 88 12.16 10.29 6.93
N GLU A 89 13.23 10.87 7.46
CA GLU A 89 13.88 10.36 8.66
C GLU A 89 12.93 10.40 9.86
N GLU A 90 12.22 11.50 10.00
CA GLU A 90 11.25 11.66 11.08
C GLU A 90 10.05 10.73 10.92
N LEU A 91 9.53 10.53 9.71
CA LEU A 91 8.48 9.55 9.42
C LEU A 91 8.94 8.13 9.82
N ILE A 92 10.16 7.75 9.43
CA ILE A 92 10.75 6.45 9.83
C ILE A 92 10.83 6.34 11.35
N ARG A 93 11.25 7.39 12.04
CA ARG A 93 11.35 7.42 13.50
C ARG A 93 10.00 7.21 14.16
N ILE A 94 8.98 7.96 13.75
CA ILE A 94 7.62 7.84 14.27
C ILE A 94 7.06 6.44 14.05
N MET A 95 7.24 5.89 12.86
CA MET A 95 6.76 4.55 12.52
C MET A 95 7.48 3.46 13.31
N LYS A 96 8.81 3.55 13.51
CA LYS A 96 9.59 2.63 14.35
C LYS A 96 9.13 2.66 15.81
N GLU A 97 8.97 3.84 16.39
CA GLU A 97 8.50 4.01 17.76
C GLU A 97 7.10 3.42 17.94
N THR A 98 6.20 3.69 17.00
CA THR A 98 4.84 3.16 16.98
C THR A 98 4.84 1.64 16.90
N GLY A 99 5.63 1.08 15.98
CA GLY A 99 5.79 -0.35 15.80
C GLY A 99 6.36 -1.04 17.03
N ALA A 100 7.37 -0.45 17.68
CA ALA A 100 7.98 -0.98 18.91
C ALA A 100 6.98 -1.00 20.08
N ARG A 101 6.18 0.06 20.25
CA ARG A 101 5.16 0.16 21.32
C ARG A 101 4.04 -0.87 21.22
N LEU A 102 3.70 -1.28 20.02
CA LEU A 102 2.61 -2.21 19.74
C LEU A 102 3.09 -3.63 19.40
N GLY A 103 4.36 -3.82 19.09
CA GLY A 103 4.88 -5.10 18.58
C GLY A 103 4.39 -5.42 17.16
N VAL A 104 4.18 -4.39 16.31
CA VAL A 104 3.55 -4.50 15.00
C VAL A 104 4.46 -4.03 13.87
N VAL A 105 4.12 -4.45 12.66
CA VAL A 105 4.60 -3.80 11.44
C VAL A 105 3.72 -2.58 11.18
N THR A 106 4.33 -1.42 10.94
CA THR A 106 3.64 -0.19 10.58
C THR A 106 3.71 0.03 9.07
N VAL A 107 2.63 0.57 8.51
CA VAL A 107 2.51 0.89 7.08
C VAL A 107 2.02 2.31 6.94
N TYR A 108 2.74 3.13 6.18
CA TYR A 108 2.24 4.42 5.73
C TYR A 108 1.84 4.29 4.26
N ALA A 109 0.60 4.63 3.94
CA ALA A 109 0.08 4.51 2.59
C ALA A 109 -0.65 5.79 2.16
N VAL A 110 -0.66 6.06 0.86
CA VAL A 110 -1.26 7.23 0.23
C VAL A 110 -2.13 6.83 -0.96
N LEU A 111 -2.90 7.78 -1.48
CA LEU A 111 -3.46 7.70 -2.82
C LEU A 111 -2.56 8.43 -3.80
N HIS A 112 -2.08 7.72 -4.80
CA HIS A 112 -1.40 8.33 -5.94
C HIS A 112 -2.16 7.99 -7.21
N ASN A 113 -2.58 8.99 -7.96
CA ASN A 113 -3.46 8.81 -9.11
C ASN A 113 -4.70 7.94 -8.79
N TYR A 114 -5.28 8.16 -7.62
CA TYR A 114 -6.46 7.44 -7.09
C TYR A 114 -6.25 5.93 -6.85
N ARG A 115 -5.00 5.47 -6.84
CA ARG A 115 -4.61 4.11 -6.47
C ARG A 115 -3.94 4.10 -5.10
N TRP A 116 -4.21 3.06 -4.34
CA TRP A 116 -3.57 2.81 -3.05
C TRP A 116 -2.10 2.42 -3.25
N ILE A 117 -1.19 3.14 -2.59
CA ILE A 117 0.24 2.87 -2.62
C ILE A 117 0.77 2.82 -1.19
N PRO A 118 1.33 1.67 -0.76
CA PRO A 118 2.08 1.58 0.49
C PRO A 118 3.45 2.22 0.28
N MET A 119 3.61 3.43 0.81
CA MET A 119 4.82 4.22 0.65
C MET A 119 5.98 3.71 1.49
N MET A 120 5.66 3.22 2.67
CA MET A 120 6.65 2.79 3.63
C MET A 120 6.08 1.71 4.53
N ARG A 121 6.91 0.69 4.80
CA ARG A 121 6.62 -0.38 5.74
C ARG A 121 7.81 -0.55 6.68
N ILE A 122 7.55 -0.56 7.97
CA ILE A 122 8.59 -0.70 8.99
C ILE A 122 8.22 -1.81 9.95
N SER A 123 9.11 -2.79 10.05
CA SER A 123 9.03 -3.85 11.04
C SER A 123 9.86 -3.50 12.27
N PRO A 124 9.39 -3.77 13.49
CA PRO A 124 10.17 -3.57 14.72
C PRO A 124 11.36 -4.52 14.83
N ARG A 125 11.37 -5.62 14.08
CA ARG A 125 12.48 -6.57 13.98
C ARG A 125 12.96 -6.64 12.53
N LYS A 126 14.27 -6.57 12.32
CA LYS A 126 14.91 -6.48 11.00
C LYS A 126 14.62 -7.62 10.02
N ILE A 127 13.98 -8.69 10.43
CA ILE A 127 13.74 -9.87 9.61
C ILE A 127 12.36 -10.43 9.96
N TYR A 128 11.34 -10.02 9.21
CA TYR A 128 10.25 -10.92 8.94
C TYR A 128 10.24 -11.15 7.42
N PRO A 129 10.53 -12.38 6.97
CA PRO A 129 9.99 -12.77 5.70
C PRO A 129 8.48 -12.63 5.88
N ILE A 130 7.90 -11.66 5.20
CA ILE A 130 6.45 -11.59 5.06
C ILE A 130 6.12 -12.87 4.32
N ASP A 131 5.42 -13.76 5.03
CA ASP A 131 4.92 -14.98 4.45
C ASP A 131 3.94 -14.54 3.34
N SER A 132 4.42 -14.56 2.10
CA SER A 132 3.69 -14.08 0.93
C SER A 132 2.36 -14.81 0.74
N GLU A 133 2.25 -16.03 1.28
CA GLU A 133 1.04 -16.83 1.25
C GLU A 133 -0.05 -16.26 2.17
N VAL A 134 0.32 -15.56 3.24
CA VAL A 134 -0.64 -14.97 4.18
C VAL A 134 -1.13 -13.61 3.73
N LEU A 135 -0.31 -12.86 3.00
CA LEU A 135 -0.62 -11.47 2.68
C LEU A 135 -1.23 -11.26 1.30
N GLY A 136 -0.96 -12.12 0.30
CA GLY A 136 -1.48 -12.03 -1.07
C GLY A 136 -1.41 -10.60 -1.66
N PRO A 137 -1.73 -10.35 -2.91
CA PRO A 137 -1.82 -9.02 -3.46
C PRO A 137 -2.90 -8.21 -2.74
N ALA A 138 -2.50 -7.13 -2.07
CA ALA A 138 -3.43 -6.28 -1.36
C ALA A 138 -4.12 -5.30 -2.30
N ARG A 139 -5.44 -5.21 -2.21
CA ARG A 139 -6.25 -4.25 -2.96
C ARG A 139 -6.78 -3.15 -2.03
N LEU A 140 -7.13 -2.01 -2.60
CA LEU A 140 -7.59 -0.85 -1.84
C LEU A 140 -8.65 -1.22 -0.78
N TYR A 141 -9.69 -1.96 -1.15
CA TYR A 141 -10.81 -2.26 -0.26
C TYR A 141 -10.57 -3.43 0.72
N GLU A 142 -9.51 -4.19 0.53
CA GLU A 142 -9.14 -5.33 1.37
C GLU A 142 -8.30 -4.93 2.59
N THR A 143 -7.70 -3.75 2.56
CA THR A 143 -6.78 -3.28 3.61
C THR A 143 -7.40 -2.23 4.50
N ALA A 144 -7.02 -2.20 5.78
CA ALA A 144 -7.43 -1.15 6.69
C ALA A 144 -7.01 0.24 6.19
N THR A 145 -5.78 0.37 5.68
CA THR A 145 -5.25 1.62 5.12
C THR A 145 -6.06 2.08 3.90
N GLY A 146 -6.38 1.17 2.98
CA GLY A 146 -7.17 1.51 1.80
C GLY A 146 -8.60 1.89 2.14
N ARG A 147 -9.26 1.19 3.09
CA ARG A 147 -10.59 1.56 3.56
C ARG A 147 -10.62 2.95 4.20
N VAL A 148 -9.60 3.33 4.96
CA VAL A 148 -9.47 4.69 5.51
C VAL A 148 -9.32 5.71 4.39
N LEU A 149 -8.42 5.49 3.44
CA LEU A 149 -8.22 6.41 2.30
C LEU A 149 -9.51 6.63 1.53
N TYR A 150 -10.19 5.55 1.12
CA TYR A 150 -11.47 5.66 0.43
C TYR A 150 -12.53 6.39 1.27
N SER A 151 -12.67 6.01 2.54
CA SER A 151 -13.70 6.59 3.41
C SER A 151 -13.49 8.07 3.67
N CYS A 152 -12.23 8.50 3.82
CA CYS A 152 -11.87 9.87 4.18
C CYS A 152 -11.63 10.79 2.98
N SER A 153 -11.60 10.25 1.76
CA SER A 153 -11.54 11.05 0.53
C SER A 153 -12.80 11.87 0.30
N THR A 154 -12.66 12.97 -0.41
CA THR A 154 -13.77 13.81 -0.84
C THR A 154 -14.72 13.06 -1.79
N PRO A 155 -15.97 13.50 -1.99
CA PRO A 155 -16.87 12.88 -2.96
C PRO A 155 -16.28 12.79 -4.37
N THR A 156 -15.61 13.84 -4.82
CA THR A 156 -14.97 13.90 -6.16
C THR A 156 -13.83 12.88 -6.27
N GLU A 157 -12.96 12.81 -5.25
CA GLU A 157 -11.89 11.82 -5.22
C GLU A 157 -12.43 10.39 -5.19
N ARG A 158 -13.49 10.12 -4.43
CA ARG A 158 -14.12 8.79 -4.41
C ARG A 158 -14.66 8.37 -5.76
N SER A 159 -15.26 9.27 -6.52
CA SER A 159 -15.68 8.96 -7.90
C SER A 159 -14.49 8.52 -8.76
N ARG A 160 -13.37 9.22 -8.65
CA ARG A 160 -12.13 8.84 -9.37
C ARG A 160 -11.53 7.53 -8.87
N ILE A 161 -11.58 7.29 -7.56
CA ILE A 161 -11.14 6.02 -6.97
C ILE A 161 -11.98 4.85 -7.53
N LEU A 162 -13.29 5.01 -7.64
CA LEU A 162 -14.18 3.99 -8.21
C LEU A 162 -13.86 3.71 -9.69
N GLU A 163 -13.60 4.75 -10.48
CA GLU A 163 -13.19 4.61 -11.87
C GLU A 163 -11.87 3.80 -12.01
N CYS A 164 -10.92 3.99 -11.09
CA CYS A 164 -9.61 3.34 -11.14
C CYS A 164 -9.54 1.94 -10.50
N ASN A 165 -10.38 1.67 -9.49
CA ASN A 165 -10.27 0.46 -8.67
C ASN A 165 -11.55 -0.41 -8.70
N GLY A 166 -12.61 0.05 -9.39
CA GLY A 166 -13.93 -0.59 -9.38
C GLY A 166 -14.69 -0.34 -8.09
N HIS A 167 -15.85 -0.97 -7.98
CA HIS A 167 -16.78 -0.79 -6.85
C HIS A 167 -16.42 -1.72 -5.67
N PRO A 168 -16.55 -1.22 -4.42
CA PRO A 168 -16.16 -1.97 -3.23
C PRO A 168 -17.10 -3.14 -2.86
N GLU A 169 -18.36 -3.16 -3.34
CA GLU A 169 -19.43 -4.03 -2.85
C GLU A 169 -19.08 -5.52 -2.84
N ARG A 170 -18.27 -5.96 -3.81
CA ARG A 170 -17.85 -7.37 -3.92
C ARG A 170 -16.88 -7.81 -2.82
N ILE A 171 -16.16 -6.84 -2.25
CA ILE A 171 -15.06 -7.07 -1.28
C ILE A 171 -15.45 -6.55 0.09
N TRP A 172 -16.29 -5.53 0.14
CA TRP A 172 -16.66 -4.79 1.32
C TRP A 172 -18.17 -4.47 1.27
N ALA A 173 -19.00 -5.48 1.56
CA ALA A 173 -20.44 -5.43 1.38
C ALA A 173 -21.10 -4.26 2.13
N ASP A 174 -20.72 -4.02 3.39
CA ASP A 174 -21.28 -2.96 4.24
C ASP A 174 -20.51 -1.64 4.13
N HIS A 175 -19.89 -1.37 3.00
CA HIS A 175 -18.93 -0.26 2.85
C HIS A 175 -19.53 1.11 3.21
N GLU A 176 -20.78 1.40 2.90
CA GLU A 176 -21.38 2.70 3.21
C GLU A 176 -21.53 2.93 4.72
N ALA A 177 -22.05 1.94 5.44
CA ALA A 177 -22.22 2.03 6.88
C ALA A 177 -20.86 2.06 7.62
N GLU A 178 -19.91 1.24 7.15
CA GLU A 178 -18.55 1.25 7.71
C GLU A 178 -17.80 2.55 7.39
N MET A 179 -17.94 3.09 6.19
CA MET A 179 -17.35 4.36 5.79
C MET A 179 -17.76 5.50 6.73
N GLN A 180 -19.05 5.59 7.09
CA GLN A 180 -19.52 6.57 8.06
C GLN A 180 -18.90 6.35 9.45
N LYS A 181 -18.78 5.09 9.89
CA LYS A 181 -18.11 4.74 11.15
C LYS A 181 -16.62 5.14 11.12
N ILE A 182 -15.91 4.87 10.01
CA ILE A 182 -14.50 5.21 9.83
C ILE A 182 -14.30 6.73 9.91
N ARG A 183 -15.11 7.52 9.21
CA ARG A 183 -15.06 9.00 9.25
C ARG A 183 -15.25 9.54 10.66
N ARG A 184 -16.27 9.04 11.37
CA ARG A 184 -16.57 9.48 12.73
C ARG A 184 -15.50 9.06 13.74
N ARG A 185 -15.02 7.80 13.66
CA ARG A 185 -14.04 7.25 14.61
C ARG A 185 -12.60 7.56 14.24
N LYS A 186 -12.34 7.97 13.02
CA LYS A 186 -10.99 8.07 12.42
C LYS A 186 -10.15 6.81 12.69
N PHE A 187 -10.77 5.64 12.52
CA PHE A 187 -10.16 4.36 12.83
C PHE A 187 -10.94 3.23 12.19
N VAL A 188 -10.21 2.23 11.73
CA VAL A 188 -10.77 0.96 11.27
C VAL A 188 -9.95 -0.23 11.76
N PHE A 189 -10.64 -1.31 12.02
CA PHE A 189 -10.10 -2.66 12.18
C PHE A 189 -10.63 -3.52 11.04
N VAL A 190 -9.76 -4.25 10.37
CA VAL A 190 -10.11 -5.19 9.30
C VAL A 190 -9.43 -6.52 9.59
N GLN A 191 -10.19 -7.59 9.65
CA GLN A 191 -9.69 -8.95 9.53
C GLN A 191 -9.64 -9.25 8.04
N ARG A 192 -8.44 -9.49 7.53
CA ARG A 192 -8.23 -9.58 6.08
C ARG A 192 -8.73 -10.91 5.57
N ILE A 193 -9.64 -10.83 4.61
CA ILE A 193 -10.07 -11.95 3.79
C ILE A 193 -9.40 -11.76 2.42
N TRP A 194 -8.73 -12.80 1.93
CA TRP A 194 -8.15 -12.79 0.61
C TRP A 194 -8.73 -13.93 -0.23
N ASP A 195 -9.28 -13.59 -1.39
CA ASP A 195 -9.94 -14.52 -2.30
C ASP A 195 -10.95 -15.46 -1.61
N GLY A 196 -11.74 -14.87 -0.70
CA GLY A 196 -12.73 -15.60 0.12
C GLY A 196 -12.16 -16.40 1.29
N VAL A 197 -10.83 -16.43 1.44
CA VAL A 197 -10.16 -17.14 2.55
C VAL A 197 -9.79 -16.16 3.64
N ASP A 198 -10.19 -16.46 4.88
CA ASP A 198 -9.73 -15.71 6.06
C ASP A 198 -8.24 -15.98 6.30
N THR A 199 -7.43 -14.98 6.05
CA THR A 199 -5.98 -15.06 6.27
C THR A 199 -5.61 -14.98 7.75
N GLY A 200 -6.57 -14.68 8.63
CA GLY A 200 -6.35 -14.41 10.04
C GLY A 200 -5.61 -13.09 10.31
N LEU A 201 -5.17 -12.37 9.28
CA LEU A 201 -4.39 -11.14 9.44
C LEU A 201 -5.27 -10.01 9.95
N LYS A 202 -4.93 -9.47 11.12
CA LYS A 202 -5.61 -8.37 11.79
C LYS A 202 -4.88 -7.07 11.50
N THR A 203 -5.59 -6.16 10.81
CA THR A 203 -5.05 -4.89 10.35
C THR A 203 -5.83 -3.71 10.93
N PHE A 204 -5.13 -2.62 11.23
CA PHE A 204 -5.70 -1.41 11.82
C PHE A 204 -5.18 -0.20 11.07
N ALA A 205 -5.99 0.85 10.96
CA ALA A 205 -5.55 2.09 10.35
C ALA A 205 -6.27 3.33 10.87
N VAL A 206 -5.60 4.46 10.73
CA VAL A 206 -6.10 5.81 11.00
C VAL A 206 -5.75 6.74 9.84
N PRO A 207 -6.55 7.78 9.55
CA PRO A 207 -6.19 8.80 8.58
C PRO A 207 -5.09 9.71 9.13
N VAL A 208 -4.29 10.26 8.22
CA VAL A 208 -3.37 11.36 8.46
C VAL A 208 -3.91 12.58 7.74
N PHE A 209 -4.46 13.53 8.50
CA PHE A 209 -4.97 14.80 7.99
C PHE A 209 -4.01 15.92 8.33
N ARG A 210 -3.71 16.77 7.35
CA ARG A 210 -3.05 18.04 7.58
C ARG A 210 -4.00 19.01 8.31
N GLY A 211 -3.48 20.07 8.93
CA GLY A 211 -4.26 21.04 9.70
C GLY A 211 -5.38 21.73 8.91
N ASP A 212 -5.23 21.86 7.59
CA ASP A 212 -6.28 22.37 6.70
C ASP A 212 -7.39 21.33 6.39
N GLY A 213 -7.31 20.15 6.99
CA GLY A 213 -8.26 19.06 6.81
C GLY A 213 -8.02 18.20 5.57
N LYS A 214 -6.95 18.43 4.80
CA LYS A 214 -6.59 17.61 3.65
C LYS A 214 -6.07 16.26 4.09
N LEU A 215 -6.56 15.20 3.46
CA LEU A 215 -6.07 13.83 3.67
C LEU A 215 -4.75 13.64 2.94
N GLU A 216 -3.65 13.50 3.69
CA GLU A 216 -2.32 13.28 3.13
C GLU A 216 -1.94 11.79 3.06
N GLY A 217 -2.61 10.96 3.83
CA GLY A 217 -2.36 9.54 3.82
C GLY A 217 -3.06 8.79 4.96
N THR A 218 -2.54 7.61 5.24
CA THR A 218 -3.03 6.75 6.31
C THR A 218 -1.88 6.02 6.98
N LEU A 219 -1.90 5.96 8.31
CA LEU A 219 -1.01 5.13 9.09
C LEU A 219 -1.76 3.87 9.52
N GLY A 220 -1.27 2.72 9.10
CA GLY A 220 -1.80 1.42 9.49
C GLY A 220 -0.78 0.57 10.22
N CYS A 221 -1.25 -0.53 10.77
CA CYS A 221 -0.39 -1.56 11.32
C CYS A 221 -1.03 -2.94 11.21
N TYR A 222 -0.19 -3.97 11.30
CA TYR A 222 -0.62 -5.36 11.42
C TYR A 222 0.37 -6.15 12.28
N PHE A 223 -0.11 -7.28 12.85
CA PHE A 223 0.71 -8.14 13.67
C PHE A 223 1.46 -9.13 12.78
N PRO A 224 2.79 -9.23 12.89
CA PRO A 224 3.56 -10.20 12.12
C PRO A 224 3.33 -11.63 12.64
N GLY A 225 3.40 -12.60 11.71
CA GLY A 225 3.32 -14.02 12.03
C GLY A 225 1.90 -14.58 12.14
N LYS A 226 1.82 -15.89 12.36
CA LYS A 226 0.56 -16.65 12.38
C LYS A 226 -0.24 -16.44 13.67
N GLN A 227 0.44 -16.11 14.78
CA GLN A 227 -0.25 -15.83 16.06
C GLN A 227 -0.74 -14.38 16.09
N GLN A 228 -2.03 -14.21 15.92
CA GLN A 228 -2.68 -12.91 15.96
C GLN A 228 -3.26 -12.65 17.36
N PRO A 229 -3.19 -11.42 17.88
CA PRO A 229 -3.76 -11.11 19.19
C PRO A 229 -5.28 -11.21 19.16
N GLU A 230 -5.87 -11.46 20.32
CA GLU A 230 -7.31 -11.28 20.50
C GLU A 230 -7.67 -9.78 20.41
N VAL A 231 -8.61 -9.44 19.55
CA VAL A 231 -9.01 -8.05 19.30
C VAL A 231 -10.22 -7.68 20.13
N THR A 232 -10.00 -7.39 21.40
CA THR A 232 -11.04 -6.88 22.31
C THR A 232 -11.30 -5.38 22.06
N PRO A 233 -12.46 -4.82 22.49
CA PRO A 233 -12.74 -3.38 22.42
C PRO A 233 -11.65 -2.52 23.12
N MET A 234 -11.14 -2.99 24.26
CA MET A 234 -10.07 -2.32 25.00
C MET A 234 -8.76 -2.32 24.19
N PHE A 235 -8.44 -3.44 23.54
CA PHE A 235 -7.27 -3.55 22.66
C PHE A 235 -7.39 -2.59 21.47
N GLN A 236 -8.54 -2.55 20.79
CA GLN A 236 -8.78 -1.60 19.70
C GLN A 236 -8.62 -0.15 20.17
N THR A 237 -9.12 0.20 21.35
CA THR A 237 -8.99 1.55 21.92
C THR A 237 -7.51 1.91 22.15
N LYS A 238 -6.72 0.98 22.68
CA LYS A 238 -5.27 1.15 22.86
C LYS A 238 -4.56 1.38 21.53
N VAL A 239 -4.80 0.52 20.54
CA VAL A 239 -4.18 0.62 19.20
C VAL A 239 -4.58 1.94 18.55
N ARG A 240 -5.89 2.28 18.54
CA ARG A 240 -6.40 3.53 17.99
C ARG A 240 -5.70 4.75 18.58
N ARG A 241 -5.59 4.84 19.92
CA ARG A 241 -4.94 5.98 20.59
C ARG A 241 -3.49 6.14 20.14
N ILE A 242 -2.73 5.04 20.09
CA ILE A 242 -1.32 5.07 19.70
C ILE A 242 -1.16 5.48 18.23
N LEU A 243 -1.98 4.92 17.33
CA LEU A 243 -1.94 5.26 15.91
C LEU A 243 -2.35 6.72 15.66
N LEU A 244 -3.39 7.24 16.33
CA LEU A 244 -3.80 8.63 16.17
C LEU A 244 -2.70 9.60 16.65
N THR A 245 -2.08 9.36 17.80
CA THR A 245 -0.95 10.17 18.27
C THR A 245 0.20 10.18 17.26
N ALA A 246 0.49 9.03 16.64
CA ALA A 246 1.52 8.95 15.60
C ALA A 246 1.08 9.66 14.30
N ALA A 247 -0.19 9.54 13.92
CA ALA A 247 -0.76 10.22 12.75
C ALA A 247 -0.70 11.74 12.88
N ASP A 248 -1.01 12.29 14.07
CA ASP A 248 -0.90 13.74 14.35
C ASP A 248 0.56 14.21 14.21
N ARG A 249 1.53 13.43 14.69
CA ARG A 249 2.96 13.75 14.52
C ARG A 249 3.36 13.74 13.04
N ILE A 250 2.86 12.78 12.25
CA ILE A 250 3.12 12.72 10.80
C ILE A 250 2.46 13.91 10.09
N ALA A 251 1.26 14.31 10.52
CA ALA A 251 0.57 15.46 9.97
C ALA A 251 1.39 16.76 10.12
N ASN A 252 1.98 16.97 11.29
CA ASN A 252 2.85 18.13 11.54
C ASN A 252 4.10 18.16 10.63
N LEU A 253 4.60 17.01 10.17
CA LEU A 253 5.71 16.99 9.21
C LEU A 253 5.29 17.56 7.85
N TRP A 254 4.03 17.33 7.44
CA TRP A 254 3.49 17.87 6.19
C TRP A 254 3.31 19.40 6.26
N GLU A 255 3.00 19.94 7.42
CA GLU A 255 2.89 21.39 7.62
C GLU A 255 4.26 22.07 7.50
N ASN A 256 5.26 21.55 8.21
CA ASN A 256 6.60 22.10 8.19
C ASN A 256 7.26 22.02 6.80
N SER A 257 6.97 20.97 6.02
CA SER A 257 7.50 20.82 4.65
C SER A 257 6.83 21.74 3.64
N ALA A 258 5.63 22.25 3.92
CA ALA A 258 4.90 23.17 3.03
C ALA A 258 5.34 24.62 3.21
N GLU A 259 5.91 25.01 4.37
CA GLU A 259 6.40 26.37 4.68
C GLU A 259 7.82 26.64 4.16
N GLY A 260 8.53 25.61 3.68
CA GLY A 260 9.91 25.68 3.21
C GLY A 260 10.07 25.80 1.68
N ASN A 261 8.99 26.05 0.93
CA ASN A 261 9.02 26.20 -0.56
C ASN A 261 8.56 27.59 -1.00
#